data_e8880465befb8ffebc916604c6d3f86c
#
_entry.id   e8880465befb8ffebc916604c6d3f86c
#
_cell.length_a   1.000
_cell.length_b   1.000
_cell.length_c   1.000
_cell.angle_alpha   90.00
_cell.angle_beta   90.00
_cell.angle_gamma   90.00
#
_symmetry.space_group_name_H-M   'P 1'
#
loop_
_entity.id
_entity.type
_entity.pdbx_description
1 polymer ?
#
loop_
_entity_poly.entity_id
_entity_poly.type
_entity_poly.pdbx_seq_one_letter_code
_entity_poly.pdbx_strand_id
1 'polypeptide(L)'
;MKRTMTFTMGAMVLAALAGCAAKDTRVFAQDKEYVPPSATAPWKIGGVYDKKDQSIAISVNGESVLRGRFPPYTPRLTAEGKYNELPVATLCKFSQGVINQGGGGWQERLAEGIVAKATKAGGNTCDVTVDGQAAATLYF
;
A
#
# COMPACT_ATOMS: atom_id res chain seq x y z
N MET A 1 22.62 -35.76 62.26
CA MET A 1 21.48 -35.61 61.33
C MET A 1 22.01 -34.85 60.08
N LYS A 2 22.23 -35.59 59.01
CA LYS A 2 22.68 -34.98 57.75
C LYS A 2 21.47 -34.80 56.86
N ARG A 3 21.11 -33.56 56.55
CA ARG A 3 20.08 -33.24 55.58
C ARG A 3 20.75 -33.10 54.22
N THR A 4 20.44 -34.04 53.34
CA THR A 4 20.84 -34.05 51.92
C THR A 4 19.88 -33.14 51.18
N MET A 5 20.38 -32.07 50.61
CA MET A 5 19.66 -31.10 49.81
C MET A 5 19.79 -31.51 48.32
N THR A 6 18.73 -32.07 47.77
CA THR A 6 18.69 -32.48 46.37
C THR A 6 18.39 -31.26 45.52
N PHE A 7 19.37 -30.83 44.71
CA PHE A 7 19.21 -29.78 43.72
C PHE A 7 18.60 -30.33 42.45
N THR A 8 17.36 -30.03 42.19
CA THR A 8 16.69 -30.40 40.91
C THR A 8 17.04 -29.32 39.89
N MET A 9 17.88 -29.70 38.93
CA MET A 9 18.26 -28.87 37.81
C MET A 9 17.13 -28.89 36.77
N GLY A 10 16.32 -27.84 36.74
CA GLY A 10 15.26 -27.63 35.75
C GLY A 10 15.88 -27.24 34.42
N ALA A 11 15.78 -28.12 33.42
CA ALA A 11 16.15 -27.82 32.06
C ALA A 11 15.14 -26.85 31.44
N MET A 12 15.56 -25.60 31.25
CA MET A 12 14.76 -24.58 30.55
C MET A 12 14.89 -24.80 29.04
N VAL A 13 13.87 -25.42 28.44
CA VAL A 13 13.75 -25.54 26.99
C VAL A 13 13.34 -24.20 26.42
N LEU A 14 14.29 -23.47 25.86
CA LEU A 14 13.99 -22.30 25.03
C LEU A 14 13.41 -22.78 23.68
N ALA A 15 12.09 -22.74 23.56
CA ALA A 15 11.44 -22.88 22.27
C ALA A 15 11.70 -21.60 21.45
N ALA A 16 12.65 -21.67 20.52
CA ALA A 16 12.84 -20.63 19.52
C ALA A 16 11.61 -20.63 18.58
N LEU A 17 10.69 -19.71 18.81
CA LEU A 17 9.63 -19.38 17.86
C LEU A 17 10.29 -18.68 16.66
N ALA A 18 10.68 -19.47 15.66
CA ALA A 18 11.01 -18.97 14.33
C ALA A 18 9.72 -18.39 13.72
N GLY A 19 9.42 -17.13 14.03
CA GLY A 19 8.37 -16.40 13.38
C GLY A 19 8.72 -16.27 11.90
N CYS A 20 7.94 -16.94 11.02
CA CYS A 20 7.97 -16.65 9.60
C CYS A 20 7.55 -15.18 9.42
N ALA A 21 8.51 -14.28 9.25
CA ALA A 21 8.24 -12.90 8.87
C ALA A 21 7.61 -12.93 7.47
N ALA A 22 6.29 -12.80 7.39
CA ALA A 22 5.59 -12.65 6.12
C ALA A 22 6.12 -11.36 5.46
N LYS A 23 6.63 -11.48 4.23
CA LYS A 23 7.13 -10.34 3.46
C LYS A 23 5.98 -9.36 3.25
N ASP A 24 6.13 -8.14 3.74
CA ASP A 24 5.12 -7.10 3.52
C ASP A 24 5.05 -6.75 2.02
N THR A 25 3.88 -6.92 1.43
CA THR A 25 3.60 -6.67 0.02
C THR A 25 3.00 -5.29 -0.22
N ARG A 26 2.81 -4.52 0.84
CA ARG A 26 2.16 -3.21 0.79
C ARG A 26 3.17 -2.10 0.49
N VAL A 27 2.75 -1.18 -0.38
CA VAL A 27 3.46 0.06 -0.70
C VAL A 27 2.59 1.21 -0.25
N PHE A 28 3.15 2.11 0.55
CA PHE A 28 2.44 3.27 1.09
C PHE A 28 2.86 4.51 0.30
N ALA A 29 1.87 5.28 -0.16
CA ALA A 29 2.13 6.61 -0.70
C ALA A 29 2.39 7.60 0.43
N GLN A 30 3.22 8.59 0.15
CA GLN A 30 3.41 9.71 1.08
C GLN A 30 2.12 10.53 1.16
N ASP A 31 1.68 10.83 2.38
CA ASP A 31 0.51 11.67 2.62
C ASP A 31 0.68 13.06 2.02
N LYS A 32 -0.40 13.57 1.43
CA LYS A 32 -0.51 14.92 0.87
C LYS A 32 -1.58 15.70 1.62
N GLU A 33 -1.31 16.95 1.88
CA GLU A 33 -2.28 17.85 2.51
C GLU A 33 -3.09 18.58 1.44
N TYR A 34 -4.39 18.64 1.66
CA TYR A 34 -5.35 19.35 0.82
C TYR A 34 -6.41 20.04 1.69
N VAL A 35 -6.72 21.28 1.40
CA VAL A 35 -7.78 22.03 2.08
C VAL A 35 -8.96 22.18 1.14
N PRO A 36 -10.06 21.41 1.34
CA PRO A 36 -11.28 21.63 0.57
C PRO A 36 -11.86 23.03 0.83
N PRO A 37 -12.51 23.68 -0.15
CA PRO A 37 -13.08 25.02 0.03
C PRO A 37 -14.10 25.12 1.17
N SER A 38 -14.77 24.02 1.50
CA SER A 38 -15.75 23.93 2.59
C SER A 38 -15.17 23.50 3.94
N ALA A 39 -13.88 23.16 4.00
CA ALA A 39 -13.24 22.69 5.24
C ALA A 39 -12.37 23.79 5.87
N THR A 40 -12.35 23.81 7.19
CA THR A 40 -11.53 24.75 7.98
C THR A 40 -10.14 24.21 8.32
N ALA A 41 -9.92 22.90 8.10
CA ALA A 41 -8.67 22.22 8.40
C ALA A 41 -8.18 21.39 7.20
N PRO A 42 -6.86 21.24 7.03
CA PRO A 42 -6.32 20.42 5.96
C PRO A 42 -6.68 18.94 6.16
N TRP A 43 -6.98 18.28 5.05
CA TRP A 43 -7.13 16.83 4.98
C TRP A 43 -5.80 16.19 4.60
N LYS A 44 -5.45 15.11 5.28
CA LYS A 44 -4.31 14.28 4.90
C LYS A 44 -4.80 13.16 4.00
N ILE A 45 -4.40 13.19 2.75
CA ILE A 45 -4.77 12.21 1.73
C ILE A 45 -3.58 11.28 1.53
N GLY A 46 -3.78 10.01 1.81
CA GLY A 46 -2.77 8.96 1.67
C GLY A 46 -3.33 7.75 0.96
N GLY A 47 -2.50 6.72 0.81
CA GLY A 47 -2.92 5.50 0.16
C GLY A 47 -1.98 4.34 0.39
N VAL A 48 -2.50 3.13 0.20
CA VAL A 48 -1.75 1.89 0.25
C VAL A 48 -2.10 1.02 -0.96
N TYR A 49 -1.07 0.48 -1.60
CA TYR A 49 -1.20 -0.51 -2.67
C TYR A 49 -0.66 -1.86 -2.17
N ASP A 50 -1.49 -2.89 -2.22
CA ASP A 50 -1.07 -4.26 -1.93
C ASP A 50 -0.78 -5.00 -3.23
N LYS A 51 0.50 -5.35 -3.41
CA LYS A 51 0.98 -6.08 -4.59
C LYS A 51 0.42 -7.49 -4.70
N LYS A 52 0.10 -8.12 -3.56
CA LYS A 52 -0.42 -9.49 -3.52
C LYS A 52 -1.81 -9.56 -4.11
N ASP A 53 -2.68 -8.65 -3.71
CA ASP A 53 -4.09 -8.64 -4.10
C ASP A 53 -4.36 -7.69 -5.26
N GLN A 54 -3.34 -6.92 -5.69
CA GLN A 54 -3.47 -5.85 -6.67
C GLN A 54 -4.59 -4.86 -6.28
N SER A 55 -4.70 -4.61 -4.99
CA SER A 55 -5.71 -3.74 -4.42
C SER A 55 -5.10 -2.42 -3.98
N ILE A 56 -5.91 -1.37 -4.08
CA ILE A 56 -5.56 -0.04 -3.61
C ILE A 56 -6.61 0.45 -2.62
N ALA A 57 -6.16 1.16 -1.60
CA ALA A 57 -7.00 1.90 -0.70
C ALA A 57 -6.49 3.33 -0.59
N ILE A 58 -7.38 4.30 -0.76
CA ILE A 58 -7.09 5.71 -0.53
C ILE A 58 -7.74 6.11 0.79
N SER A 59 -6.98 6.78 1.61
CA SER A 59 -7.43 7.26 2.93
C SER A 59 -7.43 8.78 3.01
N VAL A 60 -8.38 9.30 3.78
CA VAL A 60 -8.45 10.71 4.17
C VAL A 60 -8.44 10.76 5.68
N ASN A 61 -7.49 11.50 6.25
CA ASN A 61 -7.27 11.59 7.69
C ASN A 61 -7.15 10.23 8.40
N GLY A 62 -6.55 9.24 7.71
CA GLY A 62 -6.37 7.89 8.23
C GLY A 62 -7.57 6.96 8.04
N GLU A 63 -8.72 7.47 7.59
CA GLU A 63 -9.90 6.68 7.28
C GLU A 63 -9.87 6.22 5.82
N SER A 64 -10.06 4.92 5.56
CA SER A 64 -10.12 4.38 4.20
C SER A 64 -11.44 4.76 3.53
N VAL A 65 -11.37 5.67 2.57
CA VAL A 65 -12.53 6.23 1.86
C VAL A 65 -12.80 5.49 0.55
N LEU A 66 -11.75 5.16 -0.18
CA LEU A 66 -11.84 4.50 -1.47
C LEU A 66 -11.09 3.18 -1.42
N ARG A 67 -11.66 2.16 -2.03
CA ARG A 67 -11.02 0.86 -2.22
C ARG A 67 -11.32 0.33 -3.61
N GLY A 68 -10.33 -0.30 -4.22
CA GLY A 68 -10.50 -0.94 -5.51
C GLY A 68 -9.44 -2.00 -5.74
N ARG A 69 -9.69 -2.86 -6.72
CA ARG A 69 -8.74 -3.86 -7.19
C ARG A 69 -8.54 -3.63 -8.68
N PHE A 70 -7.30 -3.63 -9.12
CA PHE A 70 -7.01 -3.55 -10.54
C PHE A 70 -7.53 -4.80 -11.26
N PRO A 71 -8.33 -4.63 -12.33
CA PRO A 71 -8.70 -5.76 -13.17
C PRO A 71 -7.45 -6.38 -13.81
N PRO A 72 -7.46 -7.69 -14.09
CA PRO A 72 -6.33 -8.34 -14.77
C PRO A 72 -5.94 -7.62 -16.06
N TYR A 73 -4.65 -7.40 -16.26
CA TYR A 73 -4.10 -6.75 -17.47
C TYR A 73 -4.60 -5.33 -17.73
N THR A 74 -5.19 -4.68 -16.73
CA THR A 74 -5.72 -3.32 -16.86
C THR A 74 -4.90 -2.37 -15.99
N PRO A 75 -4.13 -1.43 -16.59
CA PRO A 75 -3.24 -0.53 -15.87
C PRO A 75 -3.96 0.67 -15.24
N ARG A 76 -5.27 0.69 -15.28
CA ARG A 76 -6.10 1.80 -14.76
C ARG A 76 -7.18 1.30 -13.83
N LEU A 77 -7.41 2.07 -12.78
CA LEU A 77 -8.48 1.85 -11.82
C LEU A 77 -9.12 3.18 -11.45
N THR A 78 -10.43 3.24 -11.50
CA THR A 78 -11.22 4.34 -10.96
C THR A 78 -11.99 3.87 -9.75
N ALA A 79 -12.07 4.69 -8.70
CA ALA A 79 -12.91 4.44 -7.55
C ALA A 79 -13.55 5.75 -7.09
N GLU A 80 -14.76 5.66 -6.55
CA GLU A 80 -15.54 6.80 -6.07
C GLU A 80 -16.08 6.51 -4.68
N GLY A 81 -16.18 7.53 -3.86
CA GLY A 81 -16.73 7.46 -2.51
C GLY A 81 -17.09 8.84 -1.98
N LYS A 82 -17.28 8.94 -0.68
CA LYS A 82 -17.58 10.22 0.00
C LYS A 82 -16.79 10.31 1.31
N TYR A 83 -16.40 11.51 1.65
CA TYR A 83 -15.84 11.84 2.94
C TYR A 83 -16.38 13.20 3.38
N ASN A 84 -16.97 13.28 4.58
CA ASN A 84 -17.64 14.50 5.09
C ASN A 84 -18.61 15.12 4.07
N GLU A 85 -19.51 14.30 3.50
CA GLU A 85 -20.50 14.66 2.49
C GLU A 85 -19.94 15.10 1.13
N LEU A 86 -18.63 15.28 0.99
CA LEU A 86 -17.97 15.62 -0.26
C LEU A 86 -17.66 14.37 -1.08
N PRO A 87 -17.92 14.38 -2.39
CA PRO A 87 -17.53 13.29 -3.26
C PRO A 87 -16.02 13.25 -3.42
N VAL A 88 -15.45 12.06 -3.25
CA VAL A 88 -14.04 11.78 -3.45
C VAL A 88 -13.91 10.76 -4.55
N ALA A 89 -13.07 11.02 -5.54
CA ALA A 89 -12.81 10.09 -6.62
C ALA A 89 -11.31 9.94 -6.85
N THR A 90 -10.90 8.80 -7.38
CA THR A 90 -9.51 8.58 -7.76
C THR A 90 -9.39 7.91 -9.13
N LEU A 91 -8.38 8.31 -9.88
CA LEU A 91 -7.93 7.64 -11.09
C LEU A 91 -6.50 7.17 -10.88
N CYS A 92 -6.32 5.88 -10.73
CA CYS A 92 -5.01 5.26 -10.61
C CYS A 92 -4.50 4.77 -11.97
N LYS A 93 -3.22 5.02 -12.24
CA LYS A 93 -2.50 4.58 -13.43
C LYS A 93 -1.24 3.88 -12.98
N PHE A 94 -1.14 2.59 -13.24
CA PHE A 94 -0.01 1.77 -12.86
C PHE A 94 0.67 1.21 -14.10
N SER A 95 1.98 1.00 -14.07
CA SER A 95 2.68 0.32 -15.14
C SER A 95 2.27 -1.16 -15.18
N GLN A 96 2.12 -1.71 -16.37
CA GLN A 96 1.70 -3.12 -16.55
C GLN A 96 2.63 -4.11 -15.84
N GLY A 97 3.93 -3.80 -15.75
CA GLY A 97 4.91 -4.63 -15.05
C GLY A 97 4.62 -4.79 -13.56
N VAL A 98 4.00 -3.79 -12.92
CA VAL A 98 3.62 -3.85 -11.50
C VAL A 98 2.36 -4.68 -11.29
N ILE A 99 1.43 -4.67 -12.25
CA ILE A 99 0.15 -5.37 -12.15
C ILE A 99 0.30 -6.86 -12.50
N ASN A 100 1.27 -7.22 -13.31
CA ASN A 100 1.45 -8.59 -13.83
C ASN A 100 2.53 -9.40 -13.08
N GLN A 101 2.96 -9.00 -11.89
CA GLN A 101 4.00 -9.71 -11.12
C GLN A 101 3.53 -11.07 -10.57
N GLY A 102 3.10 -11.96 -11.45
CA GLY A 102 2.66 -13.29 -11.10
C GLY A 102 3.44 -14.42 -11.79
N GLY A 103 4.73 -14.24 -12.12
CA GLY A 103 5.53 -15.31 -12.70
C GLY A 103 6.51 -14.92 -13.80
N GLY A 104 7.15 -13.77 -13.66
CA GLY A 104 8.09 -13.27 -14.64
C GLY A 104 9.40 -14.04 -14.71
N GLY A 105 9.75 -14.51 -15.91
CA GLY A 105 11.07 -15.01 -16.24
C GLY A 105 12.14 -13.89 -16.20
N TRP A 106 13.42 -14.26 -16.33
CA TRP A 106 14.54 -13.33 -16.30
C TRP A 106 14.44 -12.20 -17.35
N GLN A 107 13.75 -12.44 -18.47
CA GLN A 107 13.50 -11.45 -19.53
C GLN A 107 12.57 -10.32 -19.08
N GLU A 108 11.55 -10.64 -18.27
CA GLU A 108 10.66 -9.64 -17.66
C GLU A 108 11.41 -8.77 -16.66
N ARG A 109 12.31 -9.34 -15.87
CA ARG A 109 13.15 -8.58 -14.92
C ARG A 109 14.10 -7.60 -15.61
N LEU A 110 14.61 -7.94 -16.80
CA LEU A 110 15.42 -7.02 -17.60
C LEU A 110 14.56 -5.90 -18.18
N ALA A 111 13.36 -6.21 -18.67
CA ALA A 111 12.41 -5.22 -19.15
C ALA A 111 11.96 -4.28 -18.02
N GLU A 112 11.72 -4.79 -16.82
CA GLU A 112 11.41 -3.99 -15.61
C GLU A 112 12.58 -3.05 -15.25
N GLY A 113 13.81 -3.49 -15.33
CA GLY A 113 14.99 -2.66 -15.07
C GLY A 113 15.12 -1.48 -16.04
N ILE A 114 14.77 -1.69 -17.29
CA ILE A 114 14.80 -0.66 -18.35
C ILE A 114 13.57 0.27 -18.20
N VAL A 115 12.40 -0.28 -17.97
CA VAL A 115 11.16 0.46 -17.76
C VAL A 115 11.20 1.24 -16.47
N ALA A 116 11.73 0.69 -15.37
CA ALA A 116 11.89 1.42 -14.10
C ALA A 116 12.82 2.63 -14.22
N LYS A 117 13.84 2.58 -15.09
CA LYS A 117 14.68 3.75 -15.40
C LYS A 117 13.97 4.78 -16.29
N ALA A 118 13.12 4.33 -17.21
CA ALA A 118 12.34 5.21 -18.10
C ALA A 118 11.12 5.81 -17.39
N THR A 119 10.55 5.13 -16.38
CA THR A 119 9.35 5.53 -15.66
C THR A 119 9.60 6.34 -14.38
N LYS A 120 10.82 6.78 -14.14
CA LYS A 120 11.05 7.83 -13.12
C LYS A 120 10.21 9.09 -13.38
N ALA A 121 9.66 9.24 -14.60
CA ALA A 121 8.74 10.31 -14.99
C ALA A 121 7.26 9.89 -15.09
N GLY A 122 6.93 8.59 -14.94
CA GLY A 122 5.57 8.06 -15.11
C GLY A 122 5.30 6.90 -14.14
N GLY A 123 5.64 7.06 -12.86
CA GLY A 123 5.46 6.05 -11.83
C GLY A 123 4.00 5.66 -11.63
N ASN A 124 3.77 4.63 -10.81
CA ASN A 124 2.44 4.24 -10.36
C ASN A 124 1.82 5.38 -9.57
N THR A 125 0.77 5.96 -10.10
CA THR A 125 0.15 7.16 -9.54
C THR A 125 -1.35 7.00 -9.38
N CYS A 126 -1.88 7.68 -8.36
CA CYS A 126 -3.32 7.88 -8.19
C CYS A 126 -3.60 9.38 -8.07
N ASP A 127 -4.35 9.90 -9.01
CA ASP A 127 -4.87 11.26 -8.96
C ASP A 127 -6.18 11.26 -8.17
N VAL A 128 -6.20 11.97 -7.06
CA VAL A 128 -7.37 12.08 -6.16
C VAL A 128 -8.03 13.43 -6.38
N THR A 129 -9.35 13.40 -6.57
CA THR A 129 -10.19 14.60 -6.66
C THR A 129 -11.18 14.64 -5.50
N VAL A 130 -11.47 15.84 -5.01
CA VAL A 130 -12.48 16.11 -4.00
C VAL A 130 -13.43 17.14 -4.56
N ASP A 131 -14.72 16.85 -4.56
CA ASP A 131 -15.76 17.71 -5.16
C ASP A 131 -15.43 18.16 -6.60
N GLY A 132 -14.87 17.22 -7.38
CA GLY A 132 -14.45 17.46 -8.77
C GLY A 132 -13.16 18.26 -8.94
N GLN A 133 -12.53 18.73 -7.85
CA GLN A 133 -11.27 19.48 -7.89
C GLN A 133 -10.08 18.57 -7.60
N ALA A 134 -8.98 18.81 -8.30
CA ALA A 134 -7.73 18.07 -8.05
C ALA A 134 -7.23 18.36 -6.63
N ALA A 135 -7.11 17.31 -5.83
CA ALA A 135 -6.71 17.40 -4.43
C ALA A 135 -5.29 16.92 -4.20
N ALA A 136 -4.92 15.75 -4.73
CA ALA A 136 -3.60 15.18 -4.54
C ALA A 136 -3.24 14.20 -5.65
N THR A 137 -1.94 14.08 -5.94
CA THR A 137 -1.39 12.95 -6.71
C THR A 137 -0.53 12.12 -5.76
N LEU A 138 -0.91 10.86 -5.60
CA LEU A 138 -0.20 9.88 -4.78
C LEU A 138 0.72 9.03 -5.66
N TYR A 139 1.92 8.74 -5.16
CA TYR A 139 2.94 7.94 -5.85
C TYR A 139 3.20 6.66 -5.06
N PHE A 140 3.26 5.50 -5.75
CA PHE A 140 3.45 4.15 -5.17
C PHE A 140 4.67 3.44 -5.70
#